data_f9a14050961572b44bb710f0031f985a
#
_entry.id   f9a14050961572b44bb710f0031f985a
#
_cell.length_a   1.000
_cell.length_b   1.000
_cell.length_c   1.000
_cell.angle_alpha   90.00
_cell.angle_beta   90.00
_cell.angle_gamma   90.00
#
_symmetry.space_group_name_H-M   'P 1'
#
loop_
_entity.id
_entity.type
_entity.pdbx_description
1 polymer ?
#
loop_
_entity_poly.entity_id
_entity_poly.type
_entity_poly.pdbx_seq_one_letter_code
_entity_poly.pdbx_strand_id
1 'polypeptide(L)'
;MKITPRVFSGMQPTGSLHLGNYLGAMVNWIKMQDTHECIYCVVDLHAITVWQEPSELRTAIRQVTASYIAAGLDPQKSVLFNQSQVSAHAELGWIFNCVARLGWLNRMTQFKEKAGKDREQASVGLYAYPNLMAADILAYRATHVPVGEDQKQHLELARDIAQKFNNDFKTEIVAAGFADGIFFPQPEPVITGPATRVMSLRDGTKKMSKSDPSDLSRINLMDDADTVARKIQKAKTDPDGIPSEVKGLEGRPEAENLVGIYAALTDQPVEAVLRDFGGQQFSAFKKALADVATDKLGRIGGEASRLMQDPAEIDRILADGAARARAIAKPVMDNVKDIVGLIRS
;
A
#
# COMPACT_ATOMS: atom_id res chain seq x y z
N MET A 1 -6.93 -19.70 20.48
CA MET A 1 -7.56 -19.30 19.17
C MET A 1 -6.56 -19.64 18.07
N LYS A 2 -6.96 -20.46 17.09
CA LYS A 2 -6.05 -20.86 15.98
C LYS A 2 -5.65 -19.63 15.16
N ILE A 3 -4.37 -19.52 14.79
CA ILE A 3 -3.90 -18.45 13.90
C ILE A 3 -4.39 -18.79 12.48
N THR A 4 -5.18 -17.91 11.90
CA THR A 4 -5.66 -18.03 10.52
C THR A 4 -4.67 -17.28 9.61
N PRO A 5 -4.20 -17.90 8.51
CA PRO A 5 -3.40 -17.17 7.51
C PRO A 5 -4.19 -15.98 6.97
N ARG A 6 -3.74 -14.77 7.29
CA ARG A 6 -4.43 -13.52 6.96
C ARG A 6 -3.44 -12.49 6.46
N VAL A 7 -3.83 -11.81 5.40
CA VAL A 7 -3.06 -10.72 4.79
C VAL A 7 -3.63 -9.39 5.24
N PHE A 8 -2.78 -8.47 5.66
CA PHE A 8 -3.14 -7.07 5.87
C PHE A 8 -2.27 -6.16 5.01
N SER A 9 -2.89 -5.22 4.34
CA SER A 9 -2.19 -4.13 3.65
C SER A 9 -3.07 -2.89 3.51
N GLY A 10 -2.46 -1.76 3.16
CA GLY A 10 -3.20 -0.52 2.98
C GLY A 10 -2.37 0.59 2.37
N MET A 11 -3.06 1.63 1.88
CA MET A 11 -2.42 2.84 1.36
C MET A 11 -3.03 4.09 1.96
N GLN A 12 -2.19 5.12 2.14
CA GLN A 12 -2.64 6.42 2.63
C GLN A 12 -3.43 7.16 1.54
N PRO A 13 -4.56 7.78 1.90
CA PRO A 13 -5.34 8.62 1.00
C PRO A 13 -4.72 10.03 0.89
N THR A 14 -3.45 10.10 0.47
CA THR A 14 -2.71 11.34 0.25
C THR A 14 -2.45 11.50 -1.24
N GLY A 15 -3.34 12.22 -1.94
CA GLY A 15 -3.32 12.34 -3.39
C GLY A 15 -3.75 11.08 -4.15
N SER A 16 -3.87 11.20 -5.48
CA SER A 16 -4.31 10.10 -6.35
C SER A 16 -3.33 8.94 -6.39
N LEU A 17 -3.84 7.72 -6.46
CA LEU A 17 -3.02 6.55 -6.75
C LEU A 17 -2.54 6.60 -8.20
N HIS A 18 -1.34 6.10 -8.45
CA HIS A 18 -0.70 6.11 -9.76
C HIS A 18 -0.22 4.70 -10.16
N LEU A 19 0.25 4.58 -11.39
CA LEU A 19 0.73 3.33 -11.98
C LEU A 19 1.74 2.59 -11.08
N GLY A 20 2.62 3.31 -10.38
CA GLY A 20 3.56 2.70 -9.42
C GLY A 20 2.88 2.04 -8.22
N ASN A 21 1.73 2.54 -7.76
CA ASN A 21 0.93 1.88 -6.72
C ASN A 21 0.23 0.64 -7.29
N TYR A 22 -0.29 0.74 -8.51
CA TYR A 22 -0.97 -0.37 -9.18
C TYR A 22 -0.02 -1.55 -9.42
N LEU A 23 1.08 -1.33 -10.14
CA LEU A 23 2.04 -2.38 -10.48
C LEU A 23 2.88 -2.84 -9.29
N GLY A 24 3.19 -1.93 -8.37
CA GLY A 24 4.03 -2.24 -7.19
C GLY A 24 3.30 -2.96 -6.05
N ALA A 25 1.97 -2.86 -5.96
CA ALA A 25 1.22 -3.45 -4.87
C ALA A 25 -0.11 -4.06 -5.30
N MET A 26 -0.99 -3.30 -5.97
CA MET A 26 -2.40 -3.70 -6.17
C MET A 26 -2.54 -4.94 -7.04
N VAL A 27 -1.71 -5.12 -8.07
CA VAL A 27 -1.71 -6.33 -8.92
C VAL A 27 -1.50 -7.60 -8.07
N ASN A 28 -0.63 -7.52 -7.07
CA ASN A 28 -0.38 -8.63 -6.16
C ASN A 28 -1.56 -8.84 -5.20
N TRP A 29 -2.15 -7.76 -4.68
CA TRP A 29 -3.33 -7.83 -3.81
C TRP A 29 -4.51 -8.52 -4.51
N ILE A 30 -4.73 -8.18 -5.78
CA ILE A 30 -5.79 -8.79 -6.61
C ILE A 30 -5.58 -10.30 -6.75
N LYS A 31 -4.33 -10.75 -6.95
CA LYS A 31 -4.01 -12.19 -7.02
C LYS A 31 -4.18 -12.87 -5.66
N MET A 32 -3.86 -12.18 -4.56
CA MET A 32 -3.92 -12.75 -3.20
C MET A 32 -5.35 -12.96 -2.69
N GLN A 33 -6.31 -12.14 -3.11
CA GLN A 33 -7.70 -12.24 -2.64
C GLN A 33 -8.40 -13.57 -3.00
N ASP A 34 -7.87 -14.32 -3.97
CA ASP A 34 -8.41 -15.63 -4.36
C ASP A 34 -7.83 -16.79 -3.52
N THR A 35 -6.76 -16.54 -2.76
CA THR A 35 -6.01 -17.59 -2.05
C THR A 35 -5.86 -17.34 -0.54
N HIS A 36 -6.12 -16.11 -0.08
CA HIS A 36 -5.93 -15.68 1.30
C HIS A 36 -7.15 -14.93 1.84
N GLU A 37 -7.33 -14.92 3.15
CA GLU A 37 -8.21 -13.96 3.82
C GLU A 37 -7.52 -12.59 3.83
N CYS A 38 -8.00 -11.67 2.99
CA CYS A 38 -7.36 -10.38 2.77
C CYS A 38 -8.13 -9.23 3.43
N ILE A 39 -7.38 -8.34 4.06
CA ILE A 39 -7.85 -7.10 4.67
C ILE A 39 -7.09 -5.95 4.03
N TYR A 40 -7.79 -5.08 3.32
CA TYR A 40 -7.23 -3.91 2.66
C TYR A 40 -7.82 -2.64 3.24
N CYS A 41 -6.95 -1.77 3.73
CA CYS A 41 -7.34 -0.61 4.50
C CYS A 41 -6.93 0.70 3.80
N VAL A 42 -7.85 1.66 3.73
CA VAL A 42 -7.51 3.05 3.43
C VAL A 42 -7.07 3.70 4.74
N VAL A 43 -5.75 3.91 4.91
CA VAL A 43 -5.16 4.28 6.21
C VAL A 43 -5.19 5.79 6.45
N ASP A 44 -6.38 6.31 6.72
CA ASP A 44 -6.67 7.74 6.89
C ASP A 44 -6.12 8.33 8.21
N LEU A 45 -5.99 7.54 9.28
CA LEU A 45 -5.32 7.98 10.51
C LEU A 45 -3.81 8.21 10.28
N HIS A 46 -3.17 7.46 9.37
CA HIS A 46 -1.80 7.75 8.97
C HIS A 46 -1.70 9.03 8.13
N ALA A 47 -2.71 9.33 7.33
CA ALA A 47 -2.70 10.54 6.51
C ALA A 47 -2.67 11.81 7.36
N ILE A 48 -3.43 11.85 8.47
CA ILE A 48 -3.52 13.02 9.36
C ILE A 48 -2.29 13.24 10.25
N THR A 49 -1.27 12.38 10.18
CA THR A 49 0.03 12.64 10.83
C THR A 49 0.73 13.87 10.27
N VAL A 50 0.35 14.26 9.06
CA VAL A 50 0.68 15.52 8.41
C VAL A 50 -0.63 16.24 8.10
N TRP A 51 -0.64 17.56 8.20
CA TRP A 51 -1.85 18.35 7.94
C TRP A 51 -2.51 17.98 6.61
N GLN A 52 -3.82 17.72 6.69
CA GLN A 52 -4.70 17.47 5.54
C GLN A 52 -5.88 18.43 5.58
N GLU A 53 -6.28 18.98 4.43
CA GLU A 53 -7.53 19.71 4.36
C GLU A 53 -8.70 18.72 4.47
N PRO A 54 -9.68 18.92 5.41
CA PRO A 54 -10.68 17.89 5.71
C PRO A 54 -11.59 17.49 4.54
N SER A 55 -11.92 18.41 3.65
CA SER A 55 -12.74 18.12 2.47
C SER A 55 -11.96 17.31 1.42
N GLU A 56 -10.68 17.62 1.25
CA GLU A 56 -9.78 16.91 0.36
C GLU A 56 -9.50 15.49 0.88
N LEU A 57 -9.31 15.33 2.20
CA LEU A 57 -9.11 14.01 2.79
C LEU A 57 -10.31 13.10 2.56
N ARG A 58 -11.55 13.60 2.78
CA ARG A 58 -12.77 12.81 2.49
C ARG A 58 -12.85 12.39 1.03
N THR A 59 -12.53 13.29 0.13
CA THR A 59 -12.50 13.01 -1.30
C THR A 59 -11.43 11.98 -1.63
N ALA A 60 -10.23 12.12 -1.07
CA ALA A 60 -9.12 11.21 -1.30
C ALA A 60 -9.39 9.78 -0.76
N ILE A 61 -10.07 9.64 0.38
CA ILE A 61 -10.51 8.32 0.90
C ILE A 61 -11.39 7.63 -0.13
N ARG A 62 -12.39 8.31 -0.69
CA ARG A 62 -13.27 7.76 -1.71
C ARG A 62 -12.54 7.45 -3.01
N GLN A 63 -11.64 8.33 -3.46
CA GLN A 63 -10.83 8.11 -4.66
C GLN A 63 -9.93 6.88 -4.54
N VAL A 64 -9.27 6.68 -3.41
CA VAL A 64 -8.45 5.49 -3.16
C VAL A 64 -9.32 4.23 -3.15
N THR A 65 -10.48 4.28 -2.49
CA THR A 65 -11.44 3.17 -2.47
C THR A 65 -11.94 2.84 -3.87
N ALA A 66 -12.36 3.84 -4.63
CA ALA A 66 -12.79 3.67 -6.02
C ALA A 66 -11.68 3.07 -6.90
N SER A 67 -10.43 3.54 -6.72
CA SER A 67 -9.27 2.99 -7.43
C SER A 67 -8.99 1.53 -7.06
N TYR A 68 -9.17 1.12 -5.81
CA TYR A 68 -9.01 -0.26 -5.37
C TYR A 68 -10.02 -1.17 -6.08
N ILE A 69 -11.30 -0.80 -6.06
CA ILE A 69 -12.38 -1.56 -6.68
C ILE A 69 -12.20 -1.62 -8.19
N ALA A 70 -11.96 -0.47 -8.83
CA ALA A 70 -11.76 -0.37 -10.27
C ALA A 70 -10.55 -1.18 -10.77
N ALA A 71 -9.50 -1.31 -9.94
CA ALA A 71 -8.33 -2.14 -10.26
C ALA A 71 -8.60 -3.64 -10.12
N GLY A 72 -9.71 -4.05 -9.49
CA GLY A 72 -10.11 -5.45 -9.37
C GLY A 72 -10.13 -6.02 -7.95
N LEU A 73 -9.98 -5.18 -6.91
CA LEU A 73 -10.26 -5.64 -5.54
C LEU A 73 -11.77 -5.82 -5.37
N ASP A 74 -12.17 -7.03 -5.03
CA ASP A 74 -13.56 -7.41 -4.81
C ASP A 74 -13.93 -7.23 -3.33
N PRO A 75 -14.82 -6.28 -2.97
CA PRO A 75 -15.25 -6.08 -1.59
C PRO A 75 -16.01 -7.27 -0.99
N GLN A 76 -16.52 -8.19 -1.82
CA GLN A 76 -17.16 -9.42 -1.33
C GLN A 76 -16.14 -10.47 -0.89
N LYS A 77 -14.99 -10.55 -1.60
CA LYS A 77 -13.90 -11.48 -1.28
C LYS A 77 -13.01 -10.95 -0.17
N SER A 78 -12.69 -9.65 -0.21
CA SER A 78 -11.78 -8.99 0.73
C SER A 78 -12.52 -8.05 1.69
N VAL A 79 -11.95 -7.82 2.86
CA VAL A 79 -12.44 -6.78 3.78
C VAL A 79 -11.83 -5.45 3.36
N LEU A 80 -12.64 -4.53 2.84
CA LEU A 80 -12.21 -3.22 2.37
C LEU A 80 -12.88 -2.10 3.19
N PHE A 81 -12.10 -1.29 3.89
CA PHE A 81 -12.62 -0.23 4.78
C PHE A 81 -11.60 0.90 4.94
N ASN A 82 -12.02 2.03 5.55
CA ASN A 82 -11.10 3.05 6.01
C ASN A 82 -10.82 2.93 7.51
N GLN A 83 -9.59 3.16 7.89
CA GLN A 83 -9.00 2.88 9.21
C GLN A 83 -9.77 3.54 10.36
N SER A 84 -10.15 4.80 10.20
CA SER A 84 -10.84 5.58 11.25
C SER A 84 -12.23 5.03 11.62
N GLN A 85 -12.85 4.20 10.79
CA GLN A 85 -14.12 3.55 11.12
C GLN A 85 -13.97 2.37 12.10
N VAL A 86 -12.75 1.94 12.42
CA VAL A 86 -12.47 0.81 13.32
C VAL A 86 -11.59 1.28 14.47
N SER A 87 -12.17 1.58 15.62
CA SER A 87 -11.46 2.15 16.79
C SER A 87 -10.30 1.29 17.31
N ALA A 88 -10.35 -0.01 17.05
CA ALA A 88 -9.31 -0.97 17.45
C ALA A 88 -7.90 -0.55 17.02
N HIS A 89 -7.76 0.11 15.87
CA HIS A 89 -6.47 0.62 15.39
C HIS A 89 -5.86 1.65 16.34
N ALA A 90 -6.65 2.65 16.72
CA ALA A 90 -6.20 3.71 17.63
C ALA A 90 -6.03 3.19 19.07
N GLU A 91 -6.95 2.35 19.55
CA GLU A 91 -6.87 1.74 20.88
C GLU A 91 -5.62 0.86 21.03
N LEU A 92 -5.38 -0.03 20.08
CA LEU A 92 -4.20 -0.89 20.11
C LEU A 92 -2.92 -0.09 19.88
N GLY A 93 -2.96 0.93 19.01
CA GLY A 93 -1.86 1.87 18.79
C GLY A 93 -1.44 2.57 20.07
N TRP A 94 -2.39 2.98 20.91
CA TRP A 94 -2.09 3.53 22.23
C TRP A 94 -1.42 2.50 23.14
N ILE A 95 -1.94 1.29 23.22
CA ILE A 95 -1.34 0.22 24.03
C ILE A 95 0.09 -0.06 23.55
N PHE A 96 0.32 -0.10 22.24
CA PHE A 96 1.66 -0.30 21.69
C PHE A 96 2.61 0.88 21.93
N ASN A 97 2.11 2.11 22.07
CA ASN A 97 2.93 3.23 22.54
C ASN A 97 3.46 2.98 23.97
N CYS A 98 2.75 2.19 24.78
CA CYS A 98 3.18 1.81 26.13
C CYS A 98 4.07 0.55 26.16
N VAL A 99 4.05 -0.25 25.10
CA VAL A 99 4.88 -1.48 24.96
C VAL A 99 6.20 -1.19 24.24
N ALA A 100 6.16 -0.41 23.16
CA ALA A 100 7.32 -0.11 22.32
C ALA A 100 8.36 0.73 23.06
N ARG A 101 9.64 0.58 22.68
CA ARG A 101 10.76 1.34 23.26
C ARG A 101 11.07 2.56 22.42
N LEU A 102 11.31 3.71 23.05
CA LEU A 102 11.74 4.94 22.37
C LEU A 102 12.95 4.71 21.44
N GLY A 103 13.91 3.89 21.87
CA GLY A 103 15.09 3.57 21.07
C GLY A 103 14.77 2.86 19.75
N TRP A 104 13.64 2.14 19.65
CA TRP A 104 13.17 1.54 18.40
C TRP A 104 12.64 2.61 17.44
N LEU A 105 11.81 3.51 17.94
CA LEU A 105 11.25 4.61 17.15
C LEU A 105 12.34 5.60 16.68
N ASN A 106 13.34 5.87 17.52
CA ASN A 106 14.46 6.74 17.17
C ASN A 106 15.31 6.22 16.00
N ARG A 107 15.28 4.92 15.74
CA ARG A 107 15.99 4.30 14.61
C ARG A 107 15.23 4.36 13.31
N MET A 108 13.90 4.66 13.35
CA MET A 108 13.07 4.74 12.15
C MET A 108 13.52 5.90 11.25
N THR A 109 13.88 5.57 10.01
CA THR A 109 14.42 6.54 9.05
C THR A 109 13.36 7.50 8.52
N GLN A 110 12.13 7.04 8.31
CA GLN A 110 11.06 7.84 7.73
C GLN A 110 10.65 9.05 8.58
N PHE A 111 10.75 8.97 9.92
CA PHE A 111 10.53 10.15 10.76
C PHE A 111 11.55 11.25 10.41
N LYS A 112 12.82 10.86 10.25
CA LYS A 112 13.90 11.81 9.93
C LYS A 112 13.70 12.48 8.57
N GLU A 113 13.19 11.73 7.61
CA GLU A 113 12.91 12.21 6.25
C GLU A 113 11.69 13.14 6.19
N LYS A 114 10.58 12.74 6.84
CA LYS A 114 9.32 13.50 6.81
C LYS A 114 9.30 14.73 7.71
N ALA A 115 9.94 14.67 8.88
CA ALA A 115 10.06 15.81 9.78
C ALA A 115 11.01 16.91 9.24
N GLY A 116 11.89 16.58 8.29
CA GLY A 116 12.80 17.53 7.67
C GLY A 116 13.75 18.20 8.69
N LYS A 117 14.01 19.51 8.46
CA LYS A 117 14.89 20.31 9.34
C LYS A 117 14.18 20.76 10.61
N ASP A 118 12.86 20.85 10.61
CA ASP A 118 12.04 21.46 11.67
C ASP A 118 11.33 20.37 12.50
N ARG A 119 12.14 19.50 13.12
CA ARG A 119 11.65 18.35 13.89
C ARG A 119 10.77 18.73 15.08
N GLU A 120 10.99 19.90 15.66
CA GLU A 120 10.22 20.37 16.81
C GLU A 120 8.77 20.75 16.45
N GLN A 121 8.51 21.04 15.18
CA GLN A 121 7.16 21.32 14.68
C GLN A 121 6.43 20.07 14.16
N ALA A 122 7.10 18.92 14.11
CA ALA A 122 6.49 17.67 13.69
C ALA A 122 5.46 17.21 14.73
N SER A 123 4.33 16.67 14.24
CA SER A 123 3.31 16.13 15.14
C SER A 123 3.83 14.89 15.89
N VAL A 124 3.33 14.68 17.13
CA VAL A 124 3.61 13.43 17.87
C VAL A 124 3.14 12.21 17.07
N GLY A 125 2.05 12.35 16.33
CA GLY A 125 1.54 11.29 15.44
C GLY A 125 2.58 10.88 14.39
N LEU A 126 3.34 11.83 13.83
CA LEU A 126 4.41 11.51 12.87
C LEU A 126 5.57 10.73 13.51
N TYR A 127 5.80 10.88 14.81
CA TYR A 127 6.80 10.09 15.55
C TYR A 127 6.27 8.70 15.92
N ALA A 128 5.00 8.62 16.34
CA ALA A 128 4.39 7.41 16.89
C ALA A 128 3.69 6.52 15.85
N TYR A 129 3.51 6.99 14.59
CA TYR A 129 2.77 6.22 13.57
C TYR A 129 3.30 4.80 13.30
N PRO A 130 4.59 4.45 13.50
CA PRO A 130 5.03 3.07 13.34
C PRO A 130 4.35 2.10 14.32
N ASN A 131 3.99 2.57 15.53
CA ASN A 131 3.20 1.78 16.49
C ASN A 131 1.74 1.64 16.04
N LEU A 132 1.18 2.65 15.40
CA LEU A 132 -0.15 2.55 14.77
C LEU A 132 -0.12 1.55 13.61
N MET A 133 0.94 1.53 12.79
CA MET A 133 1.09 0.53 11.74
C MET A 133 1.22 -0.90 12.30
N ALA A 134 1.93 -1.09 13.41
CA ALA A 134 1.95 -2.37 14.12
C ALA A 134 0.54 -2.76 14.60
N ALA A 135 -0.24 -1.79 15.12
CA ALA A 135 -1.62 -2.01 15.53
C ALA A 135 -2.53 -2.38 14.35
N ASP A 136 -2.36 -1.76 13.18
CA ASP A 136 -3.09 -2.09 11.97
C ASP A 136 -2.97 -3.57 11.60
N ILE A 137 -1.76 -4.11 11.70
CA ILE A 137 -1.44 -5.50 11.38
C ILE A 137 -1.95 -6.45 12.49
N LEU A 138 -1.65 -6.11 13.73
CA LEU A 138 -1.83 -7.01 14.87
C LEU A 138 -3.27 -7.01 15.42
N ALA A 139 -4.08 -5.96 15.17
CA ALA A 139 -5.50 -5.95 15.50
C ALA A 139 -6.29 -7.07 14.80
N TYR A 140 -5.78 -7.55 13.69
CA TYR A 140 -6.35 -8.66 12.93
C TYR A 140 -5.55 -9.96 13.09
N ARG A 141 -4.50 -9.97 13.92
CA ARG A 141 -3.54 -11.07 14.02
C ARG A 141 -3.06 -11.52 12.63
N ALA A 142 -2.81 -10.55 11.73
CA ALA A 142 -2.37 -10.83 10.39
C ALA A 142 -0.99 -11.51 10.41
N THR A 143 -0.84 -12.52 9.56
CA THR A 143 0.36 -13.33 9.46
C THR A 143 1.24 -12.95 8.28
N HIS A 144 0.65 -12.25 7.30
CA HIS A 144 1.32 -11.89 6.06
C HIS A 144 1.08 -10.42 5.72
N VAL A 145 2.14 -9.70 5.37
CA VAL A 145 2.06 -8.29 5.00
C VAL A 145 2.81 -8.10 3.68
N PRO A 146 2.10 -7.79 2.58
CA PRO A 146 2.76 -7.39 1.33
C PRO A 146 3.50 -6.07 1.54
N VAL A 147 4.83 -6.11 1.46
CA VAL A 147 5.68 -4.94 1.69
C VAL A 147 6.66 -4.73 0.55
N GLY A 148 6.87 -3.46 0.18
CA GLY A 148 8.02 -3.05 -0.59
C GLY A 148 9.28 -2.98 0.29
N GLU A 149 10.44 -2.84 -0.34
CA GLU A 149 11.73 -2.74 0.35
C GLU A 149 11.78 -1.63 1.42
N ASP A 150 11.11 -0.51 1.13
CA ASP A 150 11.02 0.67 2.00
C ASP A 150 10.18 0.46 3.27
N GLN A 151 9.36 -0.60 3.31
CA GLN A 151 8.49 -0.91 4.45
C GLN A 151 9.03 -2.04 5.36
N LYS A 152 10.15 -2.67 5.01
CA LYS A 152 10.73 -3.76 5.78
C LYS A 152 11.01 -3.37 7.23
N GLN A 153 11.57 -2.17 7.45
CA GLN A 153 11.90 -1.68 8.80
C GLN A 153 10.66 -1.53 9.70
N HIS A 154 9.52 -1.12 9.12
CA HIS A 154 8.27 -1.00 9.86
C HIS A 154 7.69 -2.37 10.23
N LEU A 155 7.82 -3.35 9.33
CA LEU A 155 7.38 -4.72 9.63
C LEU A 155 8.24 -5.37 10.70
N GLU A 156 9.56 -5.12 10.69
CA GLU A 156 10.47 -5.55 11.78
C GLU A 156 10.03 -4.96 13.12
N LEU A 157 9.68 -3.67 13.16
CA LEU A 157 9.16 -3.07 14.38
C LEU A 157 7.84 -3.72 14.84
N ALA A 158 6.93 -4.04 13.93
CA ALA A 158 5.70 -4.74 14.28
C ALA A 158 5.98 -6.13 14.89
N ARG A 159 6.98 -6.84 14.37
CA ARG A 159 7.47 -8.11 14.91
C ARG A 159 8.07 -7.95 16.30
N ASP A 160 8.92 -6.94 16.50
CA ASP A 160 9.54 -6.62 17.80
C ASP A 160 8.45 -6.31 18.85
N ILE A 161 7.42 -5.53 18.48
CA ILE A 161 6.29 -5.20 19.36
C ILE A 161 5.50 -6.46 19.70
N ALA A 162 5.18 -7.30 18.71
CA ALA A 162 4.47 -8.57 18.93
C ALA A 162 5.24 -9.48 19.87
N GLN A 163 6.53 -9.64 19.65
CA GLN A 163 7.41 -10.45 20.49
C GLN A 163 7.50 -9.90 21.93
N LYS A 164 7.69 -8.59 22.06
CA LYS A 164 7.77 -7.96 23.37
C LYS A 164 6.46 -8.10 24.13
N PHE A 165 5.31 -7.88 23.49
CA PHE A 165 3.99 -8.07 24.11
C PHE A 165 3.83 -9.53 24.60
N ASN A 166 4.13 -10.50 23.76
CA ASN A 166 4.04 -11.92 24.13
C ASN A 166 4.97 -12.28 25.30
N ASN A 167 6.16 -11.67 25.37
CA ASN A 167 7.12 -11.93 26.46
C ASN A 167 6.71 -11.23 27.76
N ASP A 168 6.33 -9.96 27.69
CA ASP A 168 5.99 -9.14 28.86
C ASP A 168 4.72 -9.66 29.58
N PHE A 169 3.74 -10.17 28.82
CA PHE A 169 2.44 -10.62 29.31
C PHE A 169 2.26 -12.14 29.19
N LYS A 170 3.35 -12.90 29.19
CA LYS A 170 3.29 -14.37 28.97
C LYS A 170 2.37 -15.09 29.94
N THR A 171 2.40 -14.72 31.22
CA THR A 171 1.56 -15.33 32.28
C THR A 171 0.08 -15.12 32.01
N GLU A 172 -0.29 -13.87 31.68
CA GLU A 172 -1.67 -13.46 31.41
C GLU A 172 -2.18 -14.06 30.09
N ILE A 173 -1.30 -14.17 29.10
CA ILE A 173 -1.59 -14.81 27.80
C ILE A 173 -1.91 -16.31 28.01
N VAL A 174 -1.11 -17.01 28.82
CA VAL A 174 -1.39 -18.42 29.16
C VAL A 174 -2.69 -18.54 29.93
N ALA A 175 -2.94 -17.66 30.91
CA ALA A 175 -4.19 -17.64 31.67
C ALA A 175 -5.41 -17.34 30.80
N ALA A 176 -5.25 -16.55 29.72
CA ALA A 176 -6.28 -16.28 28.72
C ALA A 176 -6.51 -17.44 27.72
N GLY A 177 -5.82 -18.59 27.90
CA GLY A 177 -6.02 -19.80 27.11
C GLY A 177 -5.10 -19.97 25.89
N PHE A 178 -4.04 -19.19 25.78
CA PHE A 178 -2.99 -19.33 24.76
C PHE A 178 -1.80 -20.07 25.37
N ALA A 179 -1.88 -21.41 25.37
CA ALA A 179 -0.98 -22.30 26.16
C ALA A 179 0.51 -22.18 25.78
N ASP A 180 0.83 -21.73 24.56
CA ASP A 180 2.19 -21.48 24.09
C ASP A 180 2.73 -20.11 24.53
N GLY A 181 1.90 -19.27 25.15
CA GLY A 181 2.26 -17.90 25.53
C GLY A 181 2.37 -16.94 24.34
N ILE A 182 1.79 -17.30 23.19
CA ILE A 182 1.83 -16.52 21.96
C ILE A 182 0.42 -15.97 21.67
N PHE A 183 0.22 -14.69 21.89
CA PHE A 183 -1.02 -14.00 21.52
C PHE A 183 -0.93 -13.38 20.12
N PHE A 184 0.08 -12.56 19.87
CA PHE A 184 0.31 -11.98 18.55
C PHE A 184 1.25 -12.86 17.71
N PRO A 185 0.85 -13.22 16.48
CA PRO A 185 1.76 -13.87 15.54
C PRO A 185 2.90 -12.93 15.14
N GLN A 186 3.99 -13.50 14.63
CA GLN A 186 5.05 -12.77 13.99
C GLN A 186 4.65 -12.57 12.52
N PRO A 187 4.28 -11.34 12.07
CA PRO A 187 3.88 -11.13 10.69
C PRO A 187 5.09 -11.31 9.74
N GLU A 188 4.88 -12.00 8.63
CA GLU A 188 5.91 -12.26 7.64
C GLU A 188 5.74 -11.36 6.41
N PRO A 189 6.85 -10.87 5.82
CA PRO A 189 6.77 -10.14 4.58
C PRO A 189 6.36 -11.08 3.44
N VAL A 190 5.35 -10.69 2.67
CA VAL A 190 5.08 -11.34 1.39
C VAL A 190 5.84 -10.58 0.31
N ILE A 191 6.91 -11.18 -0.17
CA ILE A 191 7.65 -10.66 -1.31
C ILE A 191 6.97 -11.23 -2.56
N THR A 192 6.06 -10.47 -3.12
CA THR A 192 5.34 -10.85 -4.34
C THR A 192 6.18 -10.49 -5.57
N GLY A 193 7.10 -11.37 -5.94
CA GLY A 193 7.94 -11.23 -7.14
C GLY A 193 8.79 -9.96 -7.20
N PRO A 194 9.51 -9.68 -8.28
CA PRO A 194 10.13 -8.39 -8.48
C PRO A 194 9.02 -7.36 -8.62
N ALA A 195 8.75 -6.61 -7.53
CA ALA A 195 7.83 -5.48 -7.59
C ALA A 195 8.35 -4.54 -8.68
N THR A 196 7.57 -4.33 -9.73
CA THR A 196 7.95 -3.44 -10.82
C THR A 196 8.11 -2.04 -10.24
N ARG A 197 9.36 -1.62 -10.03
CA ARG A 197 9.67 -0.29 -9.56
C ARG A 197 9.45 0.68 -10.70
N VAL A 198 8.28 1.30 -10.72
CA VAL A 198 7.94 2.29 -11.75
C VAL A 198 8.61 3.61 -11.45
N MET A 199 9.37 4.11 -12.42
CA MET A 199 10.06 5.39 -12.34
C MET A 199 9.23 6.50 -12.99
N SER A 200 9.61 7.76 -12.72
CA SER A 200 8.98 8.93 -13.33
C SER A 200 9.06 8.87 -14.86
N LEU A 201 7.99 9.22 -15.54
CA LEU A 201 7.99 9.32 -17.00
C LEU A 201 8.84 10.50 -17.52
N ARG A 202 9.27 11.40 -16.64
CA ARG A 202 10.11 12.57 -16.99
C ARG A 202 11.56 12.41 -16.55
N ASP A 203 11.85 11.44 -15.68
CA ASP A 203 13.19 11.18 -15.14
C ASP A 203 13.26 9.72 -14.68
N GLY A 204 13.81 8.85 -15.52
CA GLY A 204 13.93 7.41 -15.26
C GLY A 204 14.80 7.04 -14.05
N THR A 205 15.50 8.01 -13.46
CA THR A 205 16.30 7.80 -12.25
C THR A 205 15.52 8.03 -10.95
N LYS A 206 14.34 8.68 -11.02
CA LYS A 206 13.51 9.01 -9.87
C LYS A 206 12.27 8.12 -9.82
N LYS A 207 11.96 7.58 -8.63
CA LYS A 207 10.72 6.81 -8.43
C LYS A 207 9.50 7.68 -8.76
N MET A 208 8.51 7.10 -9.46
CA MET A 208 7.22 7.75 -9.68
C MET A 208 6.59 8.15 -8.35
N SER A 209 6.21 9.42 -8.21
CA SER A 209 5.78 9.99 -6.93
C SER A 209 4.56 10.90 -7.09
N LYS A 210 3.67 10.85 -6.08
CA LYS A 210 2.52 11.75 -5.96
C LYS A 210 2.94 13.20 -5.75
N SER A 211 4.10 13.43 -5.13
CA SER A 211 4.62 14.77 -4.77
C SER A 211 5.39 15.47 -5.90
N ASP A 212 5.59 14.81 -7.06
CA ASP A 212 6.21 15.47 -8.21
C ASP A 212 5.30 16.61 -8.70
N PRO A 213 5.80 17.84 -8.89
CA PRO A 213 4.99 18.98 -9.33
C PRO A 213 4.44 18.78 -10.75
N SER A 214 5.11 17.99 -11.59
CA SER A 214 4.67 17.69 -12.95
C SER A 214 3.71 16.53 -13.00
N ASP A 215 2.47 16.75 -13.40
CA ASP A 215 1.51 15.66 -13.62
C ASP A 215 1.92 14.72 -14.77
N LEU A 216 2.77 15.20 -15.71
CA LEU A 216 3.33 14.36 -16.77
C LEU A 216 4.39 13.36 -16.28
N SER A 217 4.81 13.43 -15.02
CA SER A 217 5.77 12.50 -14.42
C SER A 217 5.16 11.15 -14.07
N ARG A 218 3.81 11.07 -13.99
CA ARG A 218 3.07 9.89 -13.54
C ARG A 218 1.80 9.67 -14.33
N ILE A 219 1.32 8.43 -14.34
CA ILE A 219 -0.03 8.07 -14.78
C ILE A 219 -0.86 7.84 -13.52
N ASN A 220 -1.89 8.66 -13.29
CA ASN A 220 -2.83 8.46 -12.19
C ASN A 220 -3.85 7.40 -12.57
N LEU A 221 -4.34 6.63 -11.60
CA LEU A 221 -5.38 5.60 -11.86
C LEU A 221 -6.75 6.20 -12.19
N MET A 222 -6.91 7.50 -12.00
CA MET A 222 -8.11 8.25 -12.40
C MET A 222 -7.97 8.90 -13.78
N ASP A 223 -6.81 8.76 -14.45
CA ASP A 223 -6.62 9.30 -15.80
C ASP A 223 -7.50 8.55 -16.81
N ASP A 224 -8.14 9.29 -17.70
CA ASP A 224 -8.83 8.71 -18.84
C ASP A 224 -7.83 8.19 -19.91
N ALA A 225 -8.36 7.42 -20.88
CA ALA A 225 -7.55 6.79 -21.91
C ALA A 225 -6.70 7.80 -22.72
N ASP A 226 -7.26 8.96 -23.06
CA ASP A 226 -6.58 10.00 -23.82
C ASP A 226 -5.44 10.62 -23.02
N THR A 227 -5.66 10.86 -21.73
CA THR A 227 -4.65 11.36 -20.82
C THR A 227 -3.52 10.35 -20.62
N VAL A 228 -3.83 9.06 -20.47
CA VAL A 228 -2.84 7.98 -20.38
C VAL A 228 -1.98 7.94 -21.65
N ALA A 229 -2.60 7.91 -22.83
CA ALA A 229 -1.89 7.92 -24.11
C ALA A 229 -0.97 9.14 -24.26
N ARG A 230 -1.49 10.33 -23.98
CA ARG A 230 -0.73 11.59 -24.02
C ARG A 230 0.49 11.57 -23.09
N LYS A 231 0.35 11.06 -21.85
CA LYS A 231 1.44 11.00 -20.87
C LYS A 231 2.54 10.05 -21.34
N ILE A 232 2.19 8.89 -21.91
CA ILE A 232 3.15 7.93 -22.49
C ILE A 232 3.87 8.55 -23.68
N GLN A 233 3.15 9.19 -24.60
CA GLN A 233 3.77 9.84 -25.77
C GLN A 233 4.77 10.92 -25.36
N LYS A 234 4.49 11.66 -24.27
CA LYS A 234 5.36 12.71 -23.72
C LYS A 234 6.43 12.19 -22.75
N ALA A 235 6.47 10.88 -22.46
CA ALA A 235 7.50 10.30 -21.60
C ALA A 235 8.89 10.57 -22.20
N LYS A 236 9.87 10.85 -21.32
CA LYS A 236 11.27 11.07 -21.75
C LYS A 236 11.86 9.77 -22.26
N THR A 237 12.69 9.87 -23.29
CA THR A 237 13.45 8.77 -23.88
C THR A 237 14.83 9.27 -24.27
N ASP A 238 15.78 8.37 -24.40
CA ASP A 238 17.07 8.62 -25.02
C ASP A 238 16.99 8.55 -26.57
N PRO A 239 18.03 8.93 -27.31
CA PRO A 239 18.01 8.96 -28.78
C PRO A 239 18.15 7.59 -29.46
N ASP A 240 18.58 6.56 -28.71
CA ASP A 240 18.84 5.23 -29.26
C ASP A 240 17.54 4.42 -29.37
N GLY A 241 17.52 3.41 -30.25
CA GLY A 241 16.41 2.46 -30.36
C GLY A 241 16.29 1.54 -29.13
N ILE A 242 15.19 0.79 -29.04
CA ILE A 242 15.01 -0.24 -28.02
C ILE A 242 16.12 -1.29 -28.15
N PRO A 243 16.84 -1.64 -27.06
CA PRO A 243 17.85 -2.68 -27.13
C PRO A 243 17.23 -4.07 -27.33
N SER A 244 17.97 -5.00 -27.90
CA SER A 244 17.52 -6.39 -28.11
C SER A 244 17.80 -7.30 -26.92
N GLU A 245 18.59 -6.85 -25.94
CA GLU A 245 19.05 -7.62 -24.77
C GLU A 245 18.98 -6.77 -23.50
N VAL A 246 18.77 -7.42 -22.34
CA VAL A 246 18.70 -6.77 -21.03
C VAL A 246 19.93 -5.92 -20.72
N LYS A 247 21.11 -6.40 -21.10
CA LYS A 247 22.37 -5.65 -20.92
C LYS A 247 22.35 -4.28 -21.63
N GLY A 248 21.63 -4.15 -22.72
CA GLY A 248 21.48 -2.88 -23.44
C GLY A 248 20.61 -1.83 -22.73
N LEU A 249 19.95 -2.19 -21.61
CA LEU A 249 19.23 -1.27 -20.74
C LEU A 249 20.13 -0.59 -19.70
N GLU A 250 21.32 -1.16 -19.44
CA GLU A 250 22.27 -0.61 -18.48
C GLU A 250 22.64 0.84 -18.85
N GLY A 251 22.49 1.75 -17.90
CA GLY A 251 22.74 3.18 -18.11
C GLY A 251 21.66 3.93 -18.91
N ARG A 252 20.52 3.28 -19.24
CA ARG A 252 19.40 3.83 -20.00
C ARG A 252 18.11 3.81 -19.19
N PRO A 253 18.00 4.60 -18.09
CA PRO A 253 16.92 4.49 -17.11
C PRO A 253 15.54 4.76 -17.70
N GLU A 254 15.40 5.62 -18.71
CA GLU A 254 14.13 5.86 -19.40
C GLU A 254 13.67 4.66 -20.23
N ALA A 255 14.60 4.00 -20.93
CA ALA A 255 14.34 2.77 -21.68
C ALA A 255 13.93 1.64 -20.74
N GLU A 256 14.72 1.41 -19.69
CA GLU A 256 14.45 0.41 -18.65
C GLU A 256 13.06 0.59 -18.05
N ASN A 257 12.70 1.84 -17.68
CA ASN A 257 11.39 2.17 -17.10
C ASN A 257 10.24 1.83 -18.07
N LEU A 258 10.30 2.29 -19.32
CA LEU A 258 9.20 2.09 -20.27
C LEU A 258 9.05 0.62 -20.68
N VAL A 259 10.17 -0.09 -20.88
CA VAL A 259 10.19 -1.54 -21.15
C VAL A 259 9.63 -2.31 -19.93
N GLY A 260 10.05 -1.95 -18.73
CA GLY A 260 9.54 -2.54 -17.48
C GLY A 260 8.03 -2.32 -17.28
N ILE A 261 7.52 -1.13 -17.60
CA ILE A 261 6.09 -0.84 -17.56
C ILE A 261 5.33 -1.70 -18.56
N TYR A 262 5.81 -1.83 -19.81
CA TYR A 262 5.20 -2.67 -20.82
C TYR A 262 5.16 -4.14 -20.38
N ALA A 263 6.28 -4.67 -19.93
CA ALA A 263 6.42 -6.03 -19.42
C ALA A 263 5.40 -6.32 -18.28
N ALA A 264 5.31 -5.41 -17.32
CA ALA A 264 4.40 -5.54 -16.19
C ALA A 264 2.91 -5.44 -16.59
N LEU A 265 2.58 -4.56 -17.54
CA LEU A 265 1.22 -4.42 -18.04
C LEU A 265 0.78 -5.62 -18.89
N THR A 266 1.70 -6.29 -19.58
CA THR A 266 1.42 -7.45 -20.43
C THR A 266 1.63 -8.80 -19.75
N ASP A 267 2.10 -8.78 -18.47
CA ASP A 267 2.49 -9.98 -17.70
C ASP A 267 3.55 -10.84 -18.46
N GLN A 268 4.49 -10.16 -19.13
CA GLN A 268 5.58 -10.76 -19.89
C GLN A 268 6.93 -10.48 -19.21
N PRO A 269 7.94 -11.36 -19.38
CA PRO A 269 9.29 -11.05 -18.95
C PRO A 269 9.91 -9.97 -19.86
N VAL A 270 10.81 -9.17 -19.29
CA VAL A 270 11.51 -8.08 -20.00
C VAL A 270 12.21 -8.58 -21.26
N GLU A 271 12.80 -9.77 -21.21
CA GLU A 271 13.49 -10.41 -22.35
C GLU A 271 12.56 -10.65 -23.54
N ALA A 272 11.29 -10.97 -23.29
CA ALA A 272 10.31 -11.14 -24.36
C ALA A 272 10.00 -9.80 -25.03
N VAL A 273 9.79 -8.75 -24.24
CA VAL A 273 9.55 -7.39 -24.75
C VAL A 273 10.73 -6.90 -25.60
N LEU A 274 11.97 -7.12 -25.14
CA LEU A 274 13.17 -6.71 -25.86
C LEU A 274 13.36 -7.51 -27.15
N ARG A 275 12.99 -8.78 -27.18
CA ARG A 275 13.00 -9.59 -28.41
C ARG A 275 12.00 -9.08 -29.45
N ASP A 276 10.80 -8.66 -29.00
CA ASP A 276 9.72 -8.25 -29.89
C ASP A 276 9.92 -6.81 -30.43
N PHE A 277 10.55 -5.94 -29.66
CA PHE A 277 10.76 -4.52 -29.97
C PHE A 277 12.22 -4.14 -30.25
N GLY A 278 13.17 -5.05 -30.09
CA GLY A 278 14.59 -4.77 -30.28
C GLY A 278 14.90 -4.13 -31.64
N GLY A 279 15.69 -3.06 -31.64
CA GLY A 279 16.04 -2.28 -32.83
C GLY A 279 14.97 -1.26 -33.28
N GLN A 280 13.77 -1.29 -32.73
CA GLN A 280 12.72 -0.33 -33.08
C GLN A 280 12.96 1.03 -32.40
N GLN A 281 12.46 2.08 -33.04
CA GLN A 281 12.48 3.43 -32.46
C GLN A 281 11.44 3.58 -31.35
N PHE A 282 11.72 4.45 -30.39
CA PHE A 282 10.80 4.75 -29.28
C PHE A 282 9.42 5.24 -29.73
N SER A 283 9.29 5.87 -30.88
CA SER A 283 8.00 6.29 -31.43
C SER A 283 7.04 5.12 -31.65
N ALA A 284 7.56 4.00 -32.23
CA ALA A 284 6.79 2.78 -32.44
C ALA A 284 6.49 2.08 -31.12
N PHE A 285 7.49 1.93 -30.24
CA PHE A 285 7.34 1.31 -28.93
C PHE A 285 6.34 2.06 -28.04
N LYS A 286 6.42 3.40 -27.96
CA LYS A 286 5.46 4.20 -27.19
C LYS A 286 4.03 4.07 -27.68
N LYS A 287 3.84 3.90 -29.00
CA LYS A 287 2.49 3.63 -29.54
C LYS A 287 1.95 2.30 -28.99
N ALA A 288 2.72 1.22 -29.08
CA ALA A 288 2.34 -0.09 -28.53
C ALA A 288 2.11 -0.02 -26.99
N LEU A 289 3.00 0.67 -26.25
CA LEU A 289 2.83 0.88 -24.82
C LEU A 289 1.57 1.68 -24.50
N ALA A 290 1.26 2.72 -25.28
CA ALA A 290 0.03 3.50 -25.10
C ALA A 290 -1.21 2.64 -25.34
N ASP A 291 -1.22 1.81 -26.39
CA ASP A 291 -2.34 0.92 -26.69
C ASP A 291 -2.62 -0.06 -25.52
N VAL A 292 -1.59 -0.70 -24.98
CA VAL A 292 -1.71 -1.62 -23.83
C VAL A 292 -2.13 -0.86 -22.55
N ALA A 293 -1.53 0.29 -22.30
CA ALA A 293 -1.81 1.07 -21.09
C ALA A 293 -3.22 1.67 -21.12
N THR A 294 -3.70 2.17 -22.27
CA THR A 294 -5.05 2.71 -22.39
C THR A 294 -6.11 1.64 -22.26
N ASP A 295 -5.90 0.44 -22.82
CA ASP A 295 -6.83 -0.66 -22.62
C ASP A 295 -6.98 -1.03 -21.14
N LYS A 296 -5.90 -1.12 -20.39
CA LYS A 296 -5.90 -1.55 -18.99
C LYS A 296 -6.23 -0.42 -18.02
N LEU A 297 -5.48 0.68 -18.09
CA LEU A 297 -5.60 1.80 -17.14
C LEU A 297 -6.80 2.69 -17.46
N GLY A 298 -7.15 2.84 -18.72
CA GLY A 298 -8.35 3.60 -19.12
C GLY A 298 -9.64 2.95 -18.61
N ARG A 299 -9.71 1.62 -18.57
CA ARG A 299 -10.82 0.90 -17.92
C ARG A 299 -10.87 1.14 -16.42
N ILE A 300 -9.71 1.11 -15.75
CA ILE A 300 -9.61 1.42 -14.32
C ILE A 300 -10.06 2.85 -14.05
N GLY A 301 -9.56 3.82 -14.82
CA GLY A 301 -9.95 5.23 -14.68
C GLY A 301 -11.44 5.48 -14.94
N GLY A 302 -12.01 4.83 -15.95
CA GLY A 302 -13.44 4.90 -16.28
C GLY A 302 -14.31 4.37 -15.13
N GLU A 303 -14.00 3.19 -14.60
CA GLU A 303 -14.77 2.60 -13.50
C GLU A 303 -14.57 3.37 -12.19
N ALA A 304 -13.34 3.82 -11.87
CA ALA A 304 -13.12 4.67 -10.71
C ALA A 304 -13.89 5.99 -10.80
N SER A 305 -13.96 6.60 -11.99
CA SER A 305 -14.75 7.81 -12.22
C SER A 305 -16.25 7.56 -12.08
N ARG A 306 -16.76 6.42 -12.56
CA ARG A 306 -18.17 5.99 -12.37
C ARG A 306 -18.50 5.87 -10.89
N LEU A 307 -17.66 5.18 -10.11
CA LEU A 307 -17.84 5.04 -8.65
C LEU A 307 -17.84 6.40 -7.95
N MET A 308 -16.97 7.32 -8.35
CA MET A 308 -16.92 8.67 -7.77
C MET A 308 -18.15 9.52 -8.06
N GLN A 309 -18.98 9.17 -9.05
CA GLN A 309 -20.26 9.82 -9.30
C GLN A 309 -21.37 9.36 -8.31
N ASP A 310 -21.16 8.23 -7.62
CA ASP A 310 -22.03 7.76 -6.54
C ASP A 310 -21.23 7.56 -5.23
N PRO A 311 -20.92 8.65 -4.50
CA PRO A 311 -20.21 8.55 -3.22
C PRO A 311 -20.93 7.69 -2.17
N ALA A 312 -22.27 7.56 -2.26
CA ALA A 312 -23.02 6.75 -1.33
C ALA A 312 -22.77 5.24 -1.54
N GLU A 313 -22.53 4.80 -2.77
CA GLU A 313 -22.09 3.43 -3.06
C GLU A 313 -20.76 3.13 -2.38
N ILE A 314 -19.77 4.03 -2.51
CA ILE A 314 -18.45 3.88 -1.88
C ILE A 314 -18.57 3.86 -0.35
N ASP A 315 -19.32 4.79 0.22
CA ASP A 315 -19.49 4.89 1.67
C ASP A 315 -20.17 3.63 2.25
N ARG A 316 -21.12 3.02 1.53
CA ARG A 316 -21.76 1.75 1.90
C ARG A 316 -20.77 0.59 1.87
N ILE A 317 -19.91 0.50 0.84
CA ILE A 317 -18.87 -0.53 0.75
C ILE A 317 -17.89 -0.40 1.93
N LEU A 318 -17.45 0.83 2.24
CA LEU A 318 -16.56 1.07 3.37
C LEU A 318 -17.22 0.73 4.71
N ALA A 319 -18.50 1.06 4.89
CA ALA A 319 -19.26 0.75 6.11
C ALA A 319 -19.42 -0.76 6.33
N ASP A 320 -19.73 -1.53 5.28
CA ASP A 320 -19.79 -3.00 5.31
C ASP A 320 -18.42 -3.58 5.67
N GLY A 321 -17.38 -3.16 4.98
CA GLY A 321 -16.02 -3.59 5.25
C GLY A 321 -15.59 -3.27 6.69
N ALA A 322 -15.93 -2.07 7.21
CA ALA A 322 -15.66 -1.70 8.60
C ALA A 322 -16.44 -2.57 9.60
N ALA A 323 -17.67 -2.95 9.30
CA ALA A 323 -18.43 -3.87 10.16
C ALA A 323 -17.75 -5.27 10.23
N ARG A 324 -17.30 -5.79 9.08
CA ARG A 324 -16.53 -7.05 9.00
C ARG A 324 -15.18 -6.93 9.70
N ALA A 325 -14.45 -5.83 9.51
CA ALA A 325 -13.19 -5.57 10.18
C ALA A 325 -13.36 -5.49 11.71
N ARG A 326 -14.39 -4.78 12.21
CA ARG A 326 -14.72 -4.75 13.65
C ARG A 326 -15.02 -6.13 14.21
N ALA A 327 -15.75 -6.97 13.48
CA ALA A 327 -16.05 -8.33 13.91
C ALA A 327 -14.79 -9.19 14.11
N ILE A 328 -13.76 -8.97 13.30
CA ILE A 328 -12.46 -9.64 13.42
C ILE A 328 -11.63 -9.04 14.57
N ALA A 329 -11.55 -7.71 14.65
CA ALA A 329 -10.70 -7.02 15.61
C ALA A 329 -11.26 -7.05 17.05
N LYS A 330 -12.59 -7.07 17.22
CA LYS A 330 -13.20 -7.03 18.56
C LYS A 330 -12.71 -8.14 19.50
N PRO A 331 -12.74 -9.44 19.16
CA PRO A 331 -12.25 -10.49 20.06
C PRO A 331 -10.74 -10.37 20.33
N VAL A 332 -9.97 -9.80 19.42
CA VAL A 332 -8.54 -9.52 19.64
C VAL A 332 -8.39 -8.42 20.70
N MET A 333 -9.12 -7.31 20.56
CA MET A 333 -9.08 -6.21 21.53
C MET A 333 -9.63 -6.60 22.90
N ASP A 334 -10.68 -7.43 22.95
CA ASP A 334 -11.21 -7.94 24.21
C ASP A 334 -10.12 -8.72 24.96
N ASN A 335 -9.42 -9.64 24.29
CA ASN A 335 -8.30 -10.37 24.90
C ASN A 335 -7.13 -9.45 25.28
N VAL A 336 -6.77 -8.48 24.43
CA VAL A 336 -5.70 -7.51 24.74
C VAL A 336 -6.02 -6.77 26.04
N LYS A 337 -7.26 -6.26 26.19
CA LYS A 337 -7.69 -5.56 27.40
C LYS A 337 -7.58 -6.44 28.64
N ASP A 338 -8.02 -7.69 28.56
CA ASP A 338 -7.88 -8.66 29.67
C ASP A 338 -6.41 -8.92 30.01
N ILE A 339 -5.58 -9.17 29.01
CA ILE A 339 -4.15 -9.46 29.17
C ILE A 339 -3.40 -8.29 29.83
N VAL A 340 -3.69 -7.04 29.44
CA VAL A 340 -3.03 -5.86 30.01
C VAL A 340 -3.72 -5.37 31.30
N GLY A 341 -4.78 -6.01 31.76
CA GLY A 341 -5.47 -5.72 33.01
C GLY A 341 -6.45 -4.54 32.95
N LEU A 342 -7.00 -4.21 31.79
CA LEU A 342 -8.01 -3.19 31.62
C LEU A 342 -9.41 -3.77 31.84
N ILE A 343 -10.27 -3.01 32.57
CA ILE A 343 -11.66 -3.41 32.79
C ILE A 343 -12.45 -3.20 31.50
N ARG A 344 -13.20 -4.23 31.09
CA ARG A 344 -14.13 -4.12 29.95
C ARG A 344 -15.51 -3.68 30.43
N SER A 345 -16.19 -2.88 29.61
CA SER A 345 -17.61 -2.53 29.80
C SER A 345 -18.52 -3.62 29.29
#